data_c9eeab3a59fe194ed13cdcda52595088
#
_entry.id   c9eeab3a59fe194ed13cdcda52595088
#
_cell.length_a   1.000
_cell.length_b   1.000
_cell.length_c   1.000
_cell.angle_alpha   90.00
_cell.angle_beta   90.00
_cell.angle_gamma   90.00
#
_symmetry.space_group_name_H-M   'P 1'
#
loop_
_entity.id
_entity.type
_entity.pdbx_description
1 polymer ?
#
loop_
_entity_poly.entity_id
_entity_poly.type
_entity_poly.pdbx_seq_one_letter_code
_entity_poly.pdbx_strand_id
1 'polypeptide(L)'
;MATQRLTKQRKAITETLASQENFRSAQEIHALLTANGETIGLSTVYRNLTEMFEVRDVDMIIGADGESQYRLCSSSHHHHLTCTKCGLAIEITGEALEVWAKQVGIDNGFTEISHTLEITGICRACKKV
;
A
#
# COMPACT_ATOMS: atom_id res chain seq x y z
N MET A 1 25.89 14.21 -1.07
CA MET A 1 25.40 14.33 -2.45
C MET A 1 24.48 13.19 -2.83
N ALA A 2 24.92 11.92 -2.73
CA ALA A 2 24.06 10.78 -3.00
C ALA A 2 22.82 10.78 -2.07
N THR A 3 22.98 11.15 -0.80
CA THR A 3 21.92 11.21 0.20
C THR A 3 20.84 12.23 -0.17
N GLN A 4 21.25 13.42 -0.63
CA GLN A 4 20.31 14.46 -1.03
C GLN A 4 19.50 14.04 -2.25
N ARG A 5 20.14 13.35 -3.20
CA ARG A 5 19.49 12.86 -4.40
C ARG A 5 18.44 11.81 -4.05
N LEU A 6 18.78 10.86 -3.16
CA LEU A 6 17.86 9.83 -2.69
C LEU A 6 16.67 10.45 -1.96
N THR A 7 16.92 11.45 -1.10
CA THR A 7 15.86 12.14 -0.37
C THR A 7 14.91 12.86 -1.33
N LYS A 8 15.45 13.49 -2.37
CA LYS A 8 14.67 14.22 -3.36
C LYS A 8 13.79 13.25 -4.17
N GLN A 9 14.36 12.12 -4.57
CA GLN A 9 13.64 11.09 -5.30
C GLN A 9 12.52 10.48 -4.44
N ARG A 10 12.83 10.18 -3.17
CA ARG A 10 11.84 9.64 -2.24
C ARG A 10 10.70 10.63 -2.00
N LYS A 11 11.01 11.91 -1.89
CA LYS A 11 10.00 12.95 -1.73
C LYS A 11 9.05 13.00 -2.92
N ALA A 12 9.60 12.93 -4.14
CA ALA A 12 8.79 12.94 -5.36
C ALA A 12 7.86 11.73 -5.42
N ILE A 13 8.37 10.55 -5.05
CA ILE A 13 7.57 9.33 -5.00
C ILE A 13 6.46 9.45 -3.97
N THR A 14 6.78 9.96 -2.77
CA THR A 14 5.81 10.15 -1.70
C THR A 14 4.70 11.11 -2.12
N GLU A 15 5.04 12.22 -2.75
CA GLU A 15 4.06 13.20 -3.23
C GLU A 15 3.14 12.60 -4.30
N THR A 16 3.71 11.79 -5.18
CA THR A 16 2.93 11.10 -6.22
C THR A 16 1.95 10.12 -5.58
N LEU A 17 2.40 9.33 -4.61
CA LEU A 17 1.53 8.39 -3.89
C LEU A 17 0.43 9.11 -3.11
N ALA A 18 0.75 10.26 -2.51
CA ALA A 18 -0.22 11.04 -1.75
C ALA A 18 -1.37 11.55 -2.62
N SER A 19 -1.13 11.72 -3.92
CA SER A 19 -2.16 12.14 -4.87
C SER A 19 -3.05 11.00 -5.35
N GLN A 20 -2.74 9.75 -4.98
CA GLN A 20 -3.47 8.57 -5.45
C GLN A 20 -4.31 7.98 -4.34
N GLU A 21 -5.56 7.67 -4.65
CA GLU A 21 -6.48 7.01 -3.72
C GLU A 21 -6.42 5.48 -3.84
N ASN A 22 -5.91 4.97 -4.96
CA ASN A 22 -5.85 3.55 -5.25
C ASN A 22 -4.44 3.04 -5.11
N PHE A 23 -4.30 1.74 -4.90
CA PHE A 23 -3.01 1.08 -5.00
C PHE A 23 -2.49 1.20 -6.43
N ARG A 24 -1.19 1.44 -6.59
CA ARG A 24 -0.54 1.59 -7.88
C ARG A 24 0.71 0.73 -7.96
N SER A 25 0.96 0.14 -9.13
CA SER A 25 2.20 -0.59 -9.38
C SER A 25 3.36 0.39 -9.52
N ALA A 26 4.58 -0.12 -9.41
CA ALA A 26 5.78 0.71 -9.61
C ALA A 26 5.81 1.31 -11.01
N GLN A 27 5.34 0.57 -12.02
CA GLN A 27 5.28 1.07 -13.39
C GLN A 27 4.29 2.23 -13.51
N GLU A 28 3.14 2.13 -12.88
CA GLU A 28 2.14 3.21 -12.87
C GLU A 28 2.68 4.45 -12.16
N ILE A 29 3.37 4.25 -11.03
CA ILE A 29 3.98 5.35 -10.27
C ILE A 29 5.08 6.01 -11.11
N HIS A 30 5.89 5.22 -11.79
CA HIS A 30 6.92 5.73 -12.69
C HIS A 30 6.31 6.58 -13.81
N ALA A 31 5.21 6.12 -14.41
CA ALA A 31 4.53 6.86 -15.46
C ALA A 31 3.99 8.20 -14.95
N LEU A 32 3.45 8.22 -13.73
CA LEU A 32 2.96 9.45 -13.11
C LEU A 32 4.10 10.42 -12.83
N LEU A 33 5.24 9.92 -12.35
CA LEU A 33 6.43 10.75 -12.11
C LEU A 33 6.93 11.37 -13.41
N THR A 34 7.01 10.57 -14.46
CA THR A 34 7.44 11.05 -15.78
C THR A 34 6.50 12.11 -16.31
N ALA A 35 5.20 11.92 -16.15
CA ALA A 35 4.20 12.90 -16.57
C ALA A 35 4.34 14.22 -15.81
N ASN A 36 4.85 14.18 -14.58
CA ASN A 36 5.09 15.37 -13.77
C ASN A 36 6.48 15.99 -13.98
N GLY A 37 7.22 15.50 -14.96
CA GLY A 37 8.53 16.06 -15.31
C GLY A 37 9.69 15.49 -14.52
N GLU A 38 9.46 14.45 -13.72
CA GLU A 38 10.54 13.81 -12.97
C GLU A 38 11.34 12.86 -13.87
N THR A 39 12.65 12.78 -13.61
CA THR A 39 13.55 11.93 -14.41
C THR A 39 14.11 10.79 -13.57
N ILE A 40 13.22 10.09 -12.89
CA ILE A 40 13.56 8.95 -12.02
C ILE A 40 13.35 7.66 -12.81
N GLY A 41 14.37 6.80 -12.85
CA GLY A 41 14.28 5.53 -13.55
C GLY A 41 13.39 4.53 -12.83
N LEU A 42 12.84 3.58 -13.58
CA LEU A 42 11.95 2.55 -13.04
C LEU A 42 12.61 1.73 -11.93
N SER A 43 13.88 1.35 -12.12
CA SER A 43 14.64 0.58 -11.11
C SER A 43 14.73 1.33 -9.79
N THR A 44 14.93 2.65 -9.86
CA THR A 44 15.00 3.51 -8.68
C THR A 44 13.64 3.59 -7.98
N VAL A 45 12.57 3.65 -8.75
CA VAL A 45 11.20 3.64 -8.19
C VAL A 45 10.96 2.33 -7.42
N TYR A 46 11.27 1.19 -8.02
CA TYR A 46 11.14 -0.12 -7.37
C TYR A 46 11.92 -0.19 -6.06
N ARG A 47 13.18 0.24 -6.10
CA ARG A 47 14.04 0.19 -4.91
C ARG A 47 13.48 1.06 -3.78
N ASN A 48 13.05 2.27 -4.11
CA ASN A 48 12.47 3.17 -3.12
C ASN A 48 11.18 2.61 -2.51
N LEU A 49 10.31 2.07 -3.35
CA LEU A 49 9.06 1.49 -2.87
C LEU A 49 9.30 0.30 -1.95
N THR A 50 10.26 -0.56 -2.30
CA THR A 50 10.63 -1.70 -1.46
C THR A 50 11.13 -1.24 -0.10
N GLU A 51 12.02 -0.25 -0.08
CA GLU A 51 12.54 0.32 1.17
C GLU A 51 11.45 0.99 2.00
N MET A 52 10.55 1.73 1.34
CA MET A 52 9.43 2.39 2.02
C MET A 52 8.47 1.36 2.63
N PHE A 53 8.26 0.24 1.97
CA PHE A 53 7.45 -0.84 2.52
C PHE A 53 8.13 -1.49 3.74
N GLU A 54 9.43 -1.69 3.67
CA GLU A 54 10.19 -2.29 4.79
C GLU A 54 10.09 -1.44 6.06
N VAL A 55 10.06 -0.11 5.92
CA VAL A 55 9.92 0.80 7.07
C VAL A 55 8.47 1.21 7.33
N ARG A 56 7.53 0.61 6.63
CA ARG A 56 6.08 0.83 6.81
C ARG A 56 5.59 2.23 6.45
N ASP A 57 6.29 2.91 5.55
CA ASP A 57 5.82 4.18 5.01
C ASP A 57 4.73 3.99 3.95
N VAL A 58 4.70 2.83 3.31
CA VAL A 58 3.66 2.48 2.34
C VAL A 58 3.14 1.09 2.63
N ASP A 59 1.93 0.82 2.19
CA ASP A 59 1.36 -0.54 2.18
C ASP A 59 1.51 -1.14 0.80
N MET A 60 1.54 -2.45 0.74
CA MET A 60 1.67 -3.21 -0.51
C MET A 60 0.67 -4.33 -0.54
N ILE A 61 0.07 -4.53 -1.70
CA ILE A 61 -0.76 -5.71 -1.99
C ILE A 61 -0.26 -6.34 -3.28
N ILE A 62 -0.63 -7.59 -3.49
CA ILE A 62 -0.39 -8.28 -4.75
C ILE A 62 -1.67 -8.18 -5.57
N GLY A 63 -1.59 -7.56 -6.74
CA GLY A 63 -2.73 -7.43 -7.62
C GLY A 63 -3.13 -8.74 -8.29
N ALA A 64 -4.26 -8.72 -8.98
CA ALA A 64 -4.79 -9.90 -9.64
C ALA A 64 -3.84 -10.45 -10.72
N ASP A 65 -3.01 -9.58 -11.28
CA ASP A 65 -1.99 -9.94 -12.28
C ASP A 65 -0.67 -10.43 -11.67
N GLY A 66 -0.59 -10.50 -10.34
CA GLY A 66 0.62 -10.89 -9.64
C GLY A 66 1.61 -9.77 -9.38
N GLU A 67 1.32 -8.55 -9.81
CA GLU A 67 2.20 -7.40 -9.57
C GLU A 67 1.97 -6.80 -8.18
N SER A 68 3.07 -6.35 -7.57
CA SER A 68 2.99 -5.59 -6.32
C SER A 68 2.44 -4.19 -6.60
N GLN A 69 1.53 -3.76 -5.75
CA GLN A 69 0.93 -2.43 -5.83
C GLN A 69 1.09 -1.74 -4.48
N TYR A 70 1.28 -0.44 -4.50
CA TYR A 70 1.67 0.35 -3.34
C TYR A 70 0.70 1.51 -3.12
N ARG A 71 0.52 1.87 -1.86
CA ARG A 71 -0.30 3.00 -1.47
C ARG A 71 0.26 3.62 -0.20
N LEU A 72 0.25 4.96 -0.14
CA LEU A 72 0.60 5.68 1.07
C LEU A 72 -0.60 5.58 2.02
N CYS A 73 -0.40 4.97 3.16
CA CYS A 73 -1.46 4.75 4.15
C CYS A 73 -1.07 5.32 5.49
N SER A 74 -2.03 5.33 6.43
CA SER A 74 -1.75 5.77 7.79
C SER A 74 -0.74 4.85 8.46
N SER A 75 0.03 5.40 9.41
CA SER A 75 1.03 4.62 10.14
C SER A 75 0.42 3.70 11.19
N SER A 76 -0.86 3.86 11.51
CA SER A 76 -1.56 3.01 12.47
C SER A 76 -1.94 1.67 11.82
N HIS A 77 -2.13 0.66 12.66
CA HIS A 77 -2.56 -0.65 12.17
C HIS A 77 -3.95 -0.54 11.53
N HIS A 78 -4.07 -1.05 10.33
CA HIS A 78 -5.32 -0.97 9.57
C HIS A 78 -5.41 -2.12 8.58
N HIS A 79 -6.59 -2.26 8.00
CA HIS A 79 -6.85 -3.24 6.95
C HIS A 79 -7.44 -2.51 5.74
N HIS A 80 -7.54 -3.19 4.62
CA HIS A 80 -8.08 -2.60 3.40
C HIS A 80 -9.25 -3.41 2.87
N LEU A 81 -10.23 -2.69 2.33
CA LEU A 81 -11.26 -3.25 1.48
C LEU A 81 -10.95 -2.77 0.06
N THR A 82 -10.65 -3.69 -0.84
CA THR A 82 -10.15 -3.37 -2.18
C THR A 82 -11.08 -3.91 -3.25
N CYS A 83 -11.38 -3.07 -4.24
CA CYS A 83 -12.16 -3.50 -5.40
C CYS A 83 -11.27 -4.30 -6.35
N THR A 84 -11.71 -5.50 -6.70
CA THR A 84 -10.95 -6.37 -7.59
C THR A 84 -10.97 -5.89 -9.04
N LYS A 85 -11.89 -5.01 -9.40
CA LYS A 85 -12.00 -4.51 -10.78
C LYS A 85 -11.24 -3.21 -11.01
N CYS A 86 -11.43 -2.21 -10.15
CA CYS A 86 -10.83 -0.89 -10.37
C CYS A 86 -9.68 -0.55 -9.41
N GLY A 87 -9.44 -1.38 -8.40
CA GLY A 87 -8.36 -1.14 -7.44
C GLY A 87 -8.68 -0.13 -6.36
N LEU A 88 -9.90 0.41 -6.32
CA LEU A 88 -10.28 1.32 -5.23
C LEU A 88 -10.02 0.64 -3.89
N ALA A 89 -9.31 1.30 -3.01
CA ALA A 89 -8.96 0.78 -1.70
C ALA A 89 -9.44 1.72 -0.60
N ILE A 90 -10.07 1.15 0.40
CA ILE A 90 -10.57 1.88 1.57
C ILE A 90 -9.88 1.34 2.80
N GLU A 91 -9.28 2.22 3.61
CA GLU A 91 -8.75 1.83 4.91
C GLU A 91 -9.90 1.54 5.85
N ILE A 92 -9.83 0.43 6.54
CA ILE A 92 -10.80 0.09 7.58
C ILE A 92 -10.06 -0.23 8.87
N THR A 93 -10.66 0.15 9.99
CA THR A 93 -10.18 -0.22 11.31
C THR A 93 -11.16 -1.24 11.86
N GLY A 94 -10.66 -2.40 12.24
CA GLY A 94 -11.52 -3.47 12.73
C GLY A 94 -11.26 -3.74 14.20
N GLU A 95 -11.70 -2.85 15.08
CA GLU A 95 -11.45 -3.01 16.52
C GLU A 95 -11.95 -4.36 17.05
N ALA A 96 -13.14 -4.77 16.64
CA ALA A 96 -13.70 -6.06 17.04
C ALA A 96 -12.82 -7.22 16.55
N LEU A 97 -12.31 -7.12 15.33
CA LEU A 97 -11.42 -8.13 14.79
C LEU A 97 -10.09 -8.16 15.54
N GLU A 98 -9.55 -6.97 15.86
CA GLU A 98 -8.30 -6.87 16.61
C GLU A 98 -8.40 -7.53 17.97
N VAL A 99 -9.48 -7.24 18.69
CA VAL A 99 -9.75 -7.80 20.03
C VAL A 99 -9.88 -9.33 19.91
N TRP A 100 -10.66 -9.78 18.93
CA TRP A 100 -10.88 -11.22 18.72
C TRP A 100 -9.57 -11.95 18.40
N ALA A 101 -8.77 -11.43 17.48
CA ALA A 101 -7.51 -12.05 17.08
C ALA A 101 -6.54 -12.17 18.25
N LYS A 102 -6.44 -11.11 19.06
CA LYS A 102 -5.61 -11.09 20.25
C LYS A 102 -6.10 -12.11 21.28
N GLN A 103 -7.41 -12.20 21.48
CA GLN A 103 -8.00 -13.13 22.42
C GLN A 103 -7.78 -14.57 22.00
N VAL A 104 -7.87 -14.88 20.72
CA VAL A 104 -7.58 -16.22 20.19
C VAL A 104 -6.16 -16.63 20.57
N GLY A 105 -5.20 -15.74 20.42
CA GLY A 105 -3.82 -16.02 20.79
C GLY A 105 -3.67 -16.26 22.29
N ILE A 106 -4.25 -15.39 23.10
CA ILE A 106 -4.18 -15.52 24.56
C ILE A 106 -4.81 -16.82 25.04
N ASP A 107 -5.99 -17.15 24.52
CA ASP A 107 -6.71 -18.38 24.91
C ASP A 107 -5.94 -19.65 24.59
N ASN A 108 -5.05 -19.59 23.61
CA ASN A 108 -4.24 -20.74 23.20
C ASN A 108 -2.81 -20.67 23.69
N GLY A 109 -2.47 -19.69 24.56
CA GLY A 109 -1.16 -19.57 25.17
C GLY A 109 -0.07 -18.99 24.26
N PHE A 110 -0.45 -18.23 23.25
CA PHE A 110 0.47 -17.61 22.32
C PHE A 110 0.82 -16.19 22.75
N THR A 111 2.04 -15.76 22.42
CA THR A 111 2.51 -14.39 22.59
C THR A 111 2.96 -13.85 21.24
N GLU A 112 3.20 -12.54 21.16
CA GLU A 112 3.64 -11.88 19.93
C GLU A 112 2.68 -12.15 18.76
N ILE A 113 1.40 -11.99 19.03
CA ILE A 113 0.33 -12.33 18.10
C ILE A 113 0.24 -11.25 17.02
N SER A 114 0.25 -11.69 15.76
CA SER A 114 0.03 -10.82 14.62
C SER A 114 -0.98 -11.47 13.67
N HIS A 115 -1.57 -10.68 12.80
CA HIS A 115 -2.50 -11.20 11.82
C HIS A 115 -2.45 -10.35 10.55
N THR A 116 -2.88 -10.95 9.45
CA THR A 116 -3.07 -10.24 8.20
C THR A 116 -4.50 -10.48 7.75
N LEU A 117 -5.11 -9.44 7.20
CA LEU A 117 -6.47 -9.53 6.69
C LEU A 117 -6.60 -8.62 5.47
N GLU A 118 -7.03 -9.19 4.38
CA GLU A 118 -7.38 -8.45 3.18
C GLU A 118 -8.80 -8.80 2.81
N ILE A 119 -9.64 -7.78 2.64
CA ILE A 119 -11.03 -7.97 2.21
C ILE A 119 -11.15 -7.43 0.81
N THR A 120 -11.66 -8.23 -0.11
CA THR A 120 -11.83 -7.85 -1.50
C THR A 120 -13.28 -7.99 -1.92
N GLY A 121 -13.67 -7.21 -2.92
CA GLY A 121 -15.01 -7.26 -3.46
C GLY A 121 -15.13 -6.40 -4.70
N ILE A 122 -16.34 -6.07 -5.09
CA ILE A 122 -16.61 -5.21 -6.25
C ILE A 122 -17.29 -3.94 -5.72
N CYS A 123 -16.67 -2.79 -5.99
CA CYS A 123 -17.17 -1.52 -5.48
C CYS A 123 -18.48 -1.12 -6.18
N ARG A 124 -19.17 -0.14 -5.58
CA ARG A 124 -20.47 0.31 -6.07
C ARG A 124 -20.43 0.76 -7.54
N ALA A 125 -19.36 1.45 -7.94
CA ALA A 125 -19.23 1.92 -9.32
C ALA A 125 -19.04 0.78 -10.31
N CYS A 126 -18.33 -0.27 -9.92
CA CYS A 126 -18.06 -1.43 -10.79
C CYS A 126 -19.21 -2.45 -10.77
N LYS A 127 -20.08 -2.37 -9.80
CA LYS A 127 -21.20 -3.29 -9.61
C LYS A 127 -22.31 -3.09 -10.64
N LYS A 128 -22.32 -1.97 -11.34
CA LYS A 128 -23.33 -1.64 -12.35
C LYS A 128 -23.09 -2.42 -13.62
N VAL A 129 -23.71 -3.56 -13.74
CA VAL A 129 -23.70 -4.33 -14.99
C VAL A 129 -25.08 -4.87 -15.20
#